data_1c32f5e00a29b31b2f3899ee9b2b1f97
#
_entry.id   1c32f5e00a29b31b2f3899ee9b2b1f97
#
_cell.length_a   1.000
_cell.length_b   1.000
_cell.length_c   1.000
_cell.angle_alpha   90.00
_cell.angle_beta   90.00
_cell.angle_gamma   90.00
#
_symmetry.space_group_name_H-M   'P 1'
#
loop_
_entity.id
_entity.type
_entity.pdbx_description
1 polymer ?
#
loop_
_entity_poly.entity_id
_entity_poly.type
_entity_poly.pdbx_seq_one_letter_code
_entity_poly.pdbx_strand_id
1 'polypeptide(L)'
;ELLDAPCEFSPIDEVADAVLRLATTPKECVIFHPTNPHRQLIGDVLREMELPITHHQSPIINHIRPIEADEFAVIMQEALSDEQLAVKLRPLMAYKQKGNKAPVSIAATNTYTTQVLHRLGFHWSVTSWDYVRKFLQAIAGMGYFD
;
A
#
# COMPACT_ATOMS: atom_id res chain seq x y z
N GLU A 1 13.67 -0.71 9.73
CA GLU A 1 12.36 -1.21 10.28
C GLU A 1 11.16 -0.87 9.38
N LEU A 2 10.98 0.41 8.94
CA LEU A 2 9.86 0.76 8.05
C LEU A 2 10.02 0.14 6.67
N LEU A 3 11.23 0.11 6.14
CA LEU A 3 11.53 -0.45 4.81
C LEU A 3 11.32 -1.97 4.74
N ASP A 4 11.39 -2.65 5.87
CA ASP A 4 11.16 -4.09 5.97
C ASP A 4 9.68 -4.43 6.24
N ALA A 5 8.81 -3.41 6.32
CA ALA A 5 7.39 -3.62 6.52
C ALA A 5 6.74 -4.22 5.26
N PRO A 6 5.90 -5.24 5.41
CA PRO A 6 5.17 -5.81 4.29
C PRO A 6 4.12 -4.83 3.76
N CYS A 7 4.08 -4.68 2.45
CA CYS A 7 3.07 -3.96 1.71
C CYS A 7 2.27 -4.95 0.87
N GLU A 8 0.95 -4.84 0.86
CA GLU A 8 0.10 -5.69 0.04
C GLU A 8 -0.55 -4.88 -1.09
N PHE A 9 -0.71 -5.53 -2.23
CA PHE A 9 -1.48 -5.02 -3.35
C PHE A 9 -2.65 -5.97 -3.60
N SER A 10 -3.85 -5.51 -3.32
CA SER A 10 -5.08 -6.25 -3.58
C SER A 10 -5.82 -5.57 -4.75
N PRO A 11 -5.76 -6.13 -5.97
CA PRO A 11 -6.49 -5.58 -7.11
C PRO A 11 -7.98 -5.47 -6.78
N ILE A 12 -8.59 -4.31 -7.07
CA ILE A 12 -9.96 -4.02 -6.62
C ILE A 12 -11.01 -4.94 -7.26
N ASP A 13 -10.79 -5.36 -8.50
CA ASP A 13 -11.62 -6.32 -9.21
C ASP A 13 -11.55 -7.72 -8.57
N GLU A 14 -10.36 -8.16 -8.15
CA GLU A 14 -10.18 -9.41 -7.42
C GLU A 14 -10.81 -9.34 -6.01
N VAL A 15 -10.69 -8.20 -5.33
CA VAL A 15 -11.35 -7.99 -4.04
C VAL A 15 -12.88 -8.08 -4.21
N ALA A 16 -13.43 -7.48 -5.25
CA ALA A 16 -14.85 -7.54 -5.54
C ALA A 16 -15.33 -8.98 -5.82
N ASP A 17 -14.59 -9.75 -6.66
CA ASP A 17 -14.91 -11.16 -6.93
C ASP A 17 -14.81 -12.01 -5.64
N ALA A 18 -13.75 -11.81 -4.85
CA ALA A 18 -13.57 -12.50 -3.57
C ALA A 18 -14.76 -12.24 -2.62
N VAL A 19 -15.21 -11.00 -2.49
CA VAL A 19 -16.36 -10.62 -1.65
C VAL A 19 -17.63 -11.27 -2.15
N LEU A 20 -17.89 -11.26 -3.46
CA LEU A 20 -19.09 -11.89 -4.05
C LEU A 20 -19.11 -13.40 -3.80
N ARG A 21 -17.96 -14.08 -3.93
CA ARG A 21 -17.86 -15.52 -3.65
C ARG A 21 -18.05 -15.81 -2.16
N LEU A 22 -17.44 -15.03 -1.27
CA LEU A 22 -17.59 -15.19 0.17
C LEU A 22 -19.05 -14.96 0.63
N ALA A 23 -19.78 -14.08 -0.06
CA ALA A 23 -21.21 -13.87 0.23
C ALA A 23 -22.10 -15.10 -0.02
N THR A 24 -21.60 -16.11 -0.74
CA THR A 24 -22.32 -17.39 -0.95
C THR A 24 -22.11 -18.38 0.20
N THR A 25 -21.23 -18.08 1.15
CA THR A 25 -20.95 -18.97 2.28
C THR A 25 -22.11 -18.96 3.29
N PRO A 26 -22.28 -20.04 4.08
CA PRO A 26 -23.27 -20.07 5.15
C PRO A 26 -23.08 -18.92 6.15
N LYS A 27 -24.21 -18.43 6.69
CA LYS A 27 -24.23 -17.27 7.61
C LYS A 27 -23.50 -17.49 8.94
N GLU A 28 -23.18 -18.73 9.27
CA GLU A 28 -22.43 -19.10 10.47
C GLU A 28 -20.92 -18.79 10.34
N CYS A 29 -20.44 -18.54 9.13
CA CYS A 29 -19.06 -18.11 8.90
C CYS A 29 -18.96 -16.60 9.18
N VAL A 30 -18.16 -16.22 10.15
CA VAL A 30 -18.34 -14.98 10.89
C VAL A 30 -17.60 -13.78 10.30
N ILE A 31 -16.31 -13.88 9.99
CA ILE A 31 -15.49 -12.73 9.52
C ILE A 31 -14.49 -13.21 8.48
N PHE A 32 -14.43 -12.49 7.36
CA PHE A 32 -13.48 -12.70 6.30
C PHE A 32 -12.58 -11.47 6.12
N HIS A 33 -11.31 -11.71 5.84
CA HIS A 33 -10.33 -10.69 5.49
C HIS A 33 -9.87 -10.92 4.04
N PRO A 34 -10.60 -10.42 3.03
CA PRO A 34 -10.28 -10.65 1.62
C PRO A 34 -9.13 -9.73 1.18
N THR A 35 -7.92 -10.12 1.54
CA THR A 35 -6.68 -9.43 1.17
C THR A 35 -5.76 -10.40 0.44
N ASN A 36 -4.98 -9.87 -0.52
CA ASN A 36 -4.03 -10.67 -1.27
C ASN A 36 -2.88 -11.14 -0.35
N PRO A 37 -2.59 -12.46 -0.28
CA PRO A 37 -1.50 -12.97 0.56
C PRO A 37 -0.10 -12.68 -0.01
N HIS A 38 0.00 -12.29 -1.29
CA HIS A 38 1.27 -11.99 -1.94
C HIS A 38 1.73 -10.58 -1.55
N ARG A 39 2.72 -10.50 -0.66
CA ARG A 39 3.22 -9.24 -0.11
C ARG A 39 4.57 -8.88 -0.70
N GLN A 40 4.81 -7.57 -0.81
CA GLN A 40 6.09 -6.99 -1.16
C GLN A 40 6.65 -6.25 0.06
N LEU A 41 7.94 -5.95 0.09
CA LEU A 41 8.51 -5.07 1.11
C LEU A 41 8.41 -3.61 0.65
N ILE A 42 8.07 -2.70 1.56
CA ILE A 42 7.99 -1.26 1.25
C ILE A 42 9.31 -0.76 0.65
N GLY A 43 10.45 -1.17 1.22
CA GLY A 43 11.76 -0.77 0.71
C GLY A 43 12.02 -1.18 -0.72
N ASP A 44 11.49 -2.33 -1.12
CA ASP A 44 11.63 -2.80 -2.49
C ASP A 44 10.71 -2.02 -3.44
N VAL A 45 9.46 -1.72 -3.01
CA VAL A 45 8.54 -0.86 -3.79
C VAL A 45 9.15 0.52 -4.02
N LEU A 46 9.73 1.13 -2.97
CA LEU A 46 10.39 2.44 -3.08
C LEU A 46 11.59 2.39 -4.03
N ARG A 47 12.38 1.31 -4.00
CA ARG A 47 13.50 1.12 -4.92
C ARG A 47 13.05 1.03 -6.38
N GLU A 48 11.93 0.37 -6.66
CA GLU A 48 11.35 0.34 -8.01
C GLU A 48 10.91 1.74 -8.49
N MET A 49 10.47 2.61 -7.58
CA MET A 49 10.10 4.00 -7.93
C MET A 49 11.30 4.87 -8.34
N GLU A 50 12.51 4.52 -7.91
CA GLU A 50 13.76 5.19 -8.31
C GLU A 50 14.28 4.74 -9.68
N LEU A 51 13.78 3.62 -10.22
CA LEU A 51 14.21 3.12 -11.51
C LEU A 51 13.56 3.91 -12.66
N PRO A 52 14.29 4.15 -13.76
CA PRO A 52 13.72 4.78 -14.96
C PRO A 52 12.60 3.90 -15.53
N ILE A 53 11.45 4.49 -15.80
CA ILE A 53 10.39 3.81 -16.54
C ILE A 53 10.78 3.80 -18.02
N THR A 54 10.70 2.64 -18.66
CA THR A 54 11.23 2.35 -20.02
C THR A 54 10.74 3.26 -21.15
N HIS A 55 9.73 4.10 -20.93
CA HIS A 55 9.21 5.07 -21.91
C HIS A 55 9.32 6.54 -21.45
N HIS A 56 9.68 6.79 -20.20
CA HIS A 56 10.02 8.10 -19.69
C HIS A 56 11.45 8.04 -19.16
N GLN A 57 12.33 8.87 -19.70
CA GLN A 57 13.75 8.89 -19.33
C GLN A 57 14.03 9.40 -17.91
N SER A 58 12.98 9.75 -17.17
CA SER A 58 13.10 10.20 -15.78
C SER A 58 12.56 9.14 -14.82
N PRO A 59 13.24 8.88 -13.69
CA PRO A 59 12.66 8.09 -12.61
C PRO A 59 11.40 8.79 -12.10
N ILE A 60 10.45 7.99 -11.58
CA ILE A 60 9.20 8.53 -11.01
C ILE A 60 9.52 9.49 -9.87
N ILE A 61 10.54 9.15 -9.08
CA ILE A 61 11.02 9.96 -7.96
C ILE A 61 12.54 10.00 -8.02
N ASN A 62 13.11 11.18 -8.04
CA ASN A 62 14.55 11.35 -8.22
C ASN A 62 15.41 10.97 -7.01
N HIS A 63 14.89 11.05 -5.80
CA HIS A 63 15.60 10.64 -4.58
C HIS A 63 14.63 10.37 -3.43
N ILE A 64 14.49 9.11 -3.06
CA ILE A 64 13.87 8.72 -1.80
C ILE A 64 15.00 8.50 -0.79
N ARG A 65 15.09 9.35 0.23
CA ARG A 65 16.03 9.12 1.32
C ARG A 65 15.28 8.84 2.63
N PRO A 66 15.73 7.89 3.42
CA PRO A 66 15.23 7.76 4.78
C PRO A 66 15.56 9.03 5.57
N ILE A 67 14.62 9.50 6.37
CA ILE A 67 14.83 10.60 7.31
C ILE A 67 14.45 10.14 8.72
N GLU A 68 15.06 10.74 9.72
CA GLU A 68 14.74 10.47 11.11
C GLU A 68 13.37 11.09 11.48
N ALA A 69 12.73 10.54 12.52
CA ALA A 69 11.40 10.97 12.93
C ALA A 69 11.34 12.46 13.33
N ASP A 70 12.41 12.96 13.95
CA ASP A 70 12.50 14.36 14.36
C ASP A 70 12.66 15.28 13.14
N GLU A 71 13.49 14.90 12.15
CA GLU A 71 13.62 15.63 10.89
C GLU A 71 12.30 15.66 10.13
N PHE A 72 11.59 14.51 10.08
CA PHE A 72 10.27 14.43 9.47
C PHE A 72 9.27 15.37 10.15
N ALA A 73 9.29 15.45 11.50
CA ALA A 73 8.39 16.31 12.23
C ALA A 73 8.61 17.80 11.89
N VAL A 74 9.86 18.23 11.75
CA VAL A 74 10.22 19.61 11.35
C VAL A 74 9.74 19.90 9.94
N ILE A 75 10.07 19.05 8.97
CA ILE A 75 9.65 19.20 7.57
C ILE A 75 8.11 19.27 7.47
N MET A 76 7.41 18.41 8.19
CA MET A 76 5.94 18.42 8.21
C MET A 76 5.36 19.71 8.81
N GLN A 77 5.99 20.25 9.84
CA GLN A 77 5.54 21.50 10.45
C GLN A 77 5.72 22.70 9.50
N GLU A 78 6.85 22.76 8.79
CA GLU A 78 7.11 23.79 7.78
C GLU A 78 6.14 23.66 6.60
N ALA A 79 5.96 22.46 6.06
CA ALA A 79 5.05 22.22 4.94
C ALA A 79 3.57 22.50 5.29
N LEU A 80 3.17 22.28 6.53
CA LEU A 80 1.80 22.60 6.99
C LEU A 80 1.57 24.10 7.18
N SER A 81 2.64 24.92 7.22
CA SER A 81 2.54 26.37 7.24
C SER A 81 2.20 26.96 5.86
N ASP A 82 2.42 26.19 4.79
CA ASP A 82 1.97 26.53 3.44
C ASP A 82 0.56 25.97 3.20
N GLU A 83 -0.40 26.86 2.86
CA GLU A 83 -1.81 26.48 2.71
C GLU A 83 -2.04 25.44 1.59
N GLN A 84 -1.30 25.53 0.48
CA GLN A 84 -1.44 24.60 -0.65
C GLN A 84 -0.87 23.23 -0.32
N LEU A 85 0.29 23.18 0.33
CA LEU A 85 0.90 21.94 0.77
C LEU A 85 0.11 21.30 1.92
N ALA A 86 -0.42 22.08 2.83
CA ALA A 86 -1.24 21.61 3.93
C ALA A 86 -2.45 20.79 3.45
N VAL A 87 -3.11 21.21 2.37
CA VAL A 87 -4.24 20.46 1.79
C VAL A 87 -3.78 19.10 1.28
N LYS A 88 -2.64 19.02 0.57
CA LYS A 88 -2.09 17.77 0.04
C LYS A 88 -1.62 16.81 1.17
N LEU A 89 -1.09 17.38 2.25
CA LEU A 89 -0.51 16.61 3.35
C LEU A 89 -1.52 16.23 4.44
N ARG A 90 -2.72 16.78 4.41
CA ARG A 90 -3.78 16.50 5.40
C ARG A 90 -4.03 15.01 5.65
N PRO A 91 -4.07 14.13 4.62
CA PRO A 91 -4.24 12.70 4.84
C PRO A 91 -3.12 12.07 5.68
N LEU A 92 -1.88 12.57 5.55
CA LEU A 92 -0.73 12.09 6.32
C LEU A 92 -0.81 12.47 7.80
N MET A 93 -1.59 13.50 8.16
CA MET A 93 -1.78 13.89 9.55
C MET A 93 -2.48 12.82 10.39
N ALA A 94 -3.25 11.94 9.77
CA ALA A 94 -3.86 10.80 10.45
C ALA A 94 -2.81 9.82 11.02
N TYR A 95 -1.62 9.79 10.41
CA TYR A 95 -0.49 8.96 10.83
C TYR A 95 0.43 9.66 11.83
N LYS A 96 0.17 10.93 12.16
CA LYS A 96 0.94 11.66 13.19
C LYS A 96 0.67 11.03 14.55
N GLN A 97 1.63 10.23 15.02
CA GLN A 97 1.52 9.58 16.32
C GLN A 97 1.54 10.61 17.45
N LYS A 98 0.54 10.58 18.30
CA LYS A 98 0.56 11.27 19.60
C LYS A 98 1.40 10.43 20.56
N GLY A 99 2.67 10.78 20.71
CA GLY A 99 3.59 10.18 21.69
C GLY A 99 4.30 8.90 21.18
N ASN A 100 5.30 8.47 21.94
CA ASN A 100 6.18 7.31 21.67
C ASN A 100 5.51 5.92 21.78
N LYS A 101 4.22 5.82 21.61
CA LYS A 101 3.56 4.52 21.57
C LYS A 101 3.61 4.01 20.12
N ALA A 102 4.32 2.92 19.94
CA ALA A 102 4.24 2.17 18.68
C ALA A 102 2.77 1.91 18.34
N PRO A 103 2.38 2.10 17.05
CA PRO A 103 1.02 1.79 16.64
C PRO A 103 0.74 0.34 16.99
N VAL A 104 -0.41 0.09 17.63
CA VAL A 104 -0.88 -1.28 17.83
C VAL A 104 -1.21 -1.80 16.44
N SER A 105 -0.26 -2.53 15.86
CA SER A 105 -0.51 -3.24 14.62
C SER A 105 -1.40 -4.44 14.91
N ILE A 106 -2.65 -4.36 14.53
CA ILE A 106 -3.54 -5.54 14.51
C ILE A 106 -3.16 -6.34 13.27
N ALA A 107 -2.33 -7.37 13.45
CA ALA A 107 -2.01 -8.30 12.38
C ALA A 107 -3.23 -9.21 12.14
N ALA A 108 -4.14 -8.79 11.26
CA ALA A 108 -5.20 -9.68 10.78
C ALA A 108 -4.58 -10.74 9.87
N THR A 109 -4.80 -12.01 10.18
CA THR A 109 -4.41 -13.11 9.30
C THR A 109 -5.55 -13.40 8.32
N ASN A 110 -5.22 -13.65 7.05
CA ASN A 110 -6.20 -14.00 6.03
C ASN A 110 -6.17 -15.49 5.63
N THR A 111 -5.45 -16.31 6.39
CA THR A 111 -5.26 -17.74 6.08
C THR A 111 -6.59 -18.48 5.90
N TYR A 112 -7.52 -18.29 6.84
CA TYR A 112 -8.84 -18.90 6.76
C TYR A 112 -9.62 -18.40 5.54
N THR A 113 -9.65 -17.10 5.31
CA THR A 113 -10.31 -16.49 4.14
C THR A 113 -9.76 -17.05 2.84
N THR A 114 -8.45 -17.14 2.72
CA THR A 114 -7.77 -17.69 1.54
C THR A 114 -8.14 -19.15 1.31
N GLN A 115 -8.21 -19.97 2.36
CA GLN A 115 -8.63 -21.37 2.24
C GLN A 115 -10.09 -21.51 1.78
N VAL A 116 -10.98 -20.66 2.30
CA VAL A 116 -12.38 -20.65 1.85
C VAL A 116 -12.49 -20.22 0.39
N LEU A 117 -11.79 -19.16 0.00
CA LEU A 117 -11.75 -18.68 -1.37
C LEU A 117 -11.24 -19.75 -2.35
N HIS A 118 -10.17 -20.49 -1.99
CA HIS A 118 -9.68 -21.61 -2.80
C HIS A 118 -10.75 -22.69 -3.02
N ARG A 119 -11.53 -23.01 -1.97
CA ARG A 119 -12.63 -23.97 -2.08
C ARG A 119 -13.76 -23.46 -2.98
N LEU A 120 -13.92 -22.14 -3.07
CA LEU A 120 -14.87 -21.48 -3.96
C LEU A 120 -14.30 -21.24 -5.37
N GLY A 121 -13.12 -21.81 -5.67
CA GLY A 121 -12.48 -21.69 -6.97
C GLY A 121 -11.85 -20.32 -7.26
N PHE A 122 -11.54 -19.54 -6.23
CA PHE A 122 -10.87 -18.26 -6.38
C PHE A 122 -9.39 -18.35 -5.93
N HIS A 123 -8.52 -17.75 -6.72
CA HIS A 123 -7.09 -17.63 -6.43
C HIS A 123 -6.64 -16.19 -6.69
N TRP A 124 -5.94 -15.61 -5.72
CA TRP A 124 -5.35 -14.30 -5.88
C TRP A 124 -4.24 -14.32 -6.94
N SER A 125 -4.17 -13.30 -7.76
CA SER A 125 -3.03 -13.06 -8.62
C SER A 125 -1.76 -12.83 -7.81
N VAL A 126 -0.64 -13.30 -8.32
CA VAL A 126 0.67 -12.95 -7.75
C VAL A 126 0.97 -11.50 -8.13
N THR A 127 0.94 -10.61 -7.15
CA THR A 127 1.34 -9.22 -7.31
C THR A 127 2.87 -9.14 -7.30
N SER A 128 3.47 -9.57 -8.41
CA SER A 128 4.92 -9.54 -8.66
C SER A 128 5.44 -8.12 -8.94
N TRP A 129 6.74 -7.99 -9.12
CA TRP A 129 7.39 -6.74 -9.54
C TRP A 129 6.83 -6.18 -10.84
N ASP A 130 6.46 -7.02 -11.79
CA ASP A 130 5.82 -6.57 -13.03
C ASP A 130 4.45 -5.92 -12.78
N TYR A 131 3.69 -6.40 -11.80
CA TYR A 131 2.46 -5.77 -11.36
C TYR A 131 2.73 -4.42 -10.71
N VAL A 132 3.66 -4.34 -9.76
CA VAL A 132 4.04 -3.09 -9.08
C VAL A 132 4.52 -2.07 -10.09
N ARG A 133 5.38 -2.46 -11.03
CA ARG A 133 5.89 -1.57 -12.09
C ARG A 133 4.77 -1.04 -12.98
N LYS A 134 3.85 -1.89 -13.44
CA LYS A 134 2.69 -1.46 -14.22
C LYS A 134 1.80 -0.50 -13.46
N PHE A 135 1.57 -0.77 -12.18
CA PHE A 135 0.84 0.12 -11.29
C PHE A 135 1.52 1.49 -11.16
N LEU A 136 2.82 1.53 -10.89
CA LEU A 136 3.59 2.76 -10.80
C LEU A 136 3.59 3.55 -12.12
N GLN A 137 3.71 2.86 -13.25
CA GLN A 137 3.62 3.48 -14.58
C GLN A 137 2.24 4.11 -14.81
N ALA A 138 1.18 3.44 -14.41
CA ALA A 138 -0.18 3.96 -14.56
C ALA A 138 -0.39 5.24 -13.75
N ILE A 139 0.01 5.26 -12.48
CA ILE A 139 -0.15 6.45 -11.63
C ILE A 139 0.77 7.60 -12.06
N ALA A 140 1.98 7.31 -12.56
CA ALA A 140 2.85 8.32 -13.16
C ALA A 140 2.21 8.94 -14.42
N GLY A 141 1.62 8.11 -15.29
CA GLY A 141 0.90 8.57 -16.47
C GLY A 141 -0.35 9.40 -16.18
N MET A 142 -0.86 9.37 -14.96
CA MET A 142 -1.95 10.22 -14.47
C MET A 142 -1.45 11.57 -13.91
N GLY A 143 -0.14 11.85 -13.94
CA GLY A 143 0.45 13.07 -13.36
C GLY A 143 0.39 13.11 -11.83
N TYR A 144 0.34 11.96 -11.18
CA TYR A 144 0.21 11.90 -9.72
C TYR A 144 1.46 12.41 -8.98
N PHE A 145 2.61 12.36 -9.64
CA PHE A 145 3.91 12.77 -9.09
C PHE A 145 4.40 14.13 -9.61
N ASP A 146 3.60 14.84 -10.39
CA ASP A 146 3.91 16.17 -10.96
C ASP A 146 3.67 17.31 -9.96
#